data_a82e5e8d5097a652da2cd2b79199f879
#
_entry.id   a82e5e8d5097a652da2cd2b79199f879
#
_cell.length_a   1.000
_cell.length_b   1.000
_cell.length_c   1.000
_cell.angle_alpha   90.00
_cell.angle_beta   90.00
_cell.angle_gamma   90.00
#
_symmetry.space_group_name_H-M   'P 1'
#
loop_
_entity.id
_entity.type
_entity.pdbx_description
1 polymer ?
#
loop_
_entity_poly.entity_id
_entity_poly.type
_entity_poly.pdbx_seq_one_letter_code
_entity_poly.pdbx_strand_id
1 'polypeptide(L)'
;LLSRRQRQMCIRDRIGAVAIPATNLLLKSDFEYRFKAGNVDAILCTADGPVSREVDKACRSYKNLKVKIMVGASRKGWRSFNKEVKYFSSHFRRPHGENAIHGDDPSIMFFTSGTTSYPKITTHNFKYPLGHYVTAKYWHQVDPDGIHFAISDTGWGKALWGKIYGQWLCEACIFTYDFDNFDAKEILHMIEKYKITTFCAPPTVYRVMVHLKLDQYDLSSLQNVTTAGEALNPEIFEKFKAKTGLTLMEGFGQTETTLTIGNLVGTTPKPGSMGVPTPQYDVQIMLPDGTLAGPEEEGEIVICTEDGAPNGLFMEYYGDEEKTQNAWHDGYYHTGDTAYFDEDGYLWYVGRTDDVIKSSGYRIGPFEIENEIMKLPYVLECAVTSVPDPIRGQAIKASIVLANGEEGTDKLRSEIMKSLKKNIASYKWPKILDFTKELPKTISGKIRRKEIKENDWNENEDNE
;
A
#
# COMPACT_ATOMS: atom_id res chain seq x y z
N LEU A 1 -11.29 3.01 -29.41
CA LEU A 1 -12.08 1.79 -29.23
C LEU A 1 -11.76 1.21 -27.85
N LEU A 2 -12.71 1.31 -26.91
CA LEU A 2 -12.60 0.65 -25.61
C LEU A 2 -12.40 -0.86 -25.80
N SER A 3 -11.35 -1.43 -25.23
CA SER A 3 -11.08 -2.87 -25.31
C SER A 3 -12.26 -3.67 -24.72
N ARG A 4 -12.40 -4.96 -25.08
CA ARG A 4 -13.42 -5.84 -24.47
C ARG A 4 -13.36 -5.87 -22.94
N ARG A 5 -12.14 -5.71 -22.34
CA ARG A 5 -11.93 -5.68 -20.87
C ARG A 5 -12.43 -4.36 -20.27
N GLN A 6 -12.23 -3.23 -20.92
CA GLN A 6 -12.78 -1.93 -20.51
C GLN A 6 -14.32 -1.96 -20.47
N ARG A 7 -14.97 -2.64 -21.43
CA ARG A 7 -16.43 -2.82 -21.41
C ARG A 7 -16.92 -3.66 -20.23
N GLN A 8 -16.14 -4.63 -19.76
CA GLN A 8 -16.53 -5.47 -18.62
C GLN A 8 -16.51 -4.72 -17.29
N MET A 9 -15.55 -3.83 -17.07
CA MET A 9 -15.54 -2.96 -15.89
C MET A 9 -16.71 -1.96 -15.89
N CYS A 10 -17.00 -1.36 -17.02
CA CYS A 10 -18.16 -0.47 -17.17
C CYS A 10 -19.51 -1.17 -16.90
N ILE A 11 -19.62 -2.51 -17.03
CA ILE A 11 -20.86 -3.24 -16.74
C ILE A 11 -21.12 -3.31 -15.24
N ARG A 12 -20.11 -3.58 -14.43
CA ARG A 12 -20.22 -3.61 -12.98
C ARG A 12 -20.79 -2.28 -12.45
N ASP A 13 -20.20 -1.17 -12.85
CA ASP A 13 -20.59 0.15 -12.41
C ASP A 13 -22.00 0.52 -12.88
N ARG A 14 -22.47 -0.07 -13.98
CA ARG A 14 -23.82 0.17 -14.50
C ARG A 14 -24.93 -0.59 -13.79
N ILE A 15 -24.60 -1.69 -13.10
CA ILE A 15 -25.60 -2.50 -12.37
C ILE A 15 -25.60 -2.21 -10.86
N GLY A 16 -24.78 -1.25 -10.39
CA GLY A 16 -24.66 -0.94 -8.95
C GLY A 16 -24.00 -2.03 -8.12
N ALA A 17 -23.22 -2.93 -8.73
CA ALA A 17 -22.52 -3.96 -7.99
C ALA A 17 -21.26 -3.38 -7.34
N VAL A 18 -21.12 -3.57 -6.03
CA VAL A 18 -19.92 -3.23 -5.28
C VAL A 18 -18.87 -4.32 -5.51
N ALA A 19 -17.70 -3.93 -6.03
CA ALA A 19 -16.61 -4.88 -6.24
C ALA A 19 -15.73 -5.02 -5.00
N ILE A 20 -15.29 -6.24 -4.73
CA ILE A 20 -14.33 -6.53 -3.66
C ILE A 20 -13.14 -7.26 -4.28
N PRO A 21 -12.09 -6.52 -4.72
CA PRO A 21 -10.88 -7.13 -5.23
C PRO A 21 -10.20 -8.01 -4.17
N ALA A 22 -9.68 -9.14 -4.60
CA ALA A 22 -9.01 -10.08 -3.70
C ALA A 22 -7.80 -10.73 -4.39
N THR A 23 -6.75 -10.98 -3.61
CA THR A 23 -5.57 -11.73 -4.06
C THR A 23 -5.89 -13.21 -4.26
N ASN A 24 -5.16 -13.86 -5.14
CA ASN A 24 -5.25 -15.32 -5.36
C ASN A 24 -4.59 -16.15 -4.23
N LEU A 25 -3.96 -15.50 -3.26
CA LEU A 25 -3.28 -16.15 -2.14
C LEU A 25 -4.20 -16.47 -0.95
N LEU A 26 -5.48 -16.07 -1.01
CA LEU A 26 -6.42 -16.30 0.08
C LEU A 26 -6.72 -17.77 0.31
N LEU A 27 -6.76 -18.14 1.60
CA LEU A 27 -7.14 -19.48 2.06
C LEU A 27 -8.61 -19.53 2.49
N LYS A 28 -9.09 -20.73 2.82
CA LYS A 28 -10.46 -20.97 3.29
C LYS A 28 -10.92 -20.01 4.38
N SER A 29 -10.11 -19.83 5.44
CA SER A 29 -10.42 -18.94 6.57
C SER A 29 -10.59 -17.48 6.15
N ASP A 30 -9.75 -17.01 5.21
CA ASP A 30 -9.84 -15.66 4.69
C ASP A 30 -11.13 -15.44 3.90
N PHE A 31 -11.53 -16.44 3.09
CA PHE A 31 -12.79 -16.37 2.35
C PHE A 31 -14.00 -16.43 3.28
N GLU A 32 -13.98 -17.28 4.32
CA GLU A 32 -15.06 -17.35 5.31
C GLU A 32 -15.27 -15.99 6.00
N TYR A 33 -14.18 -15.36 6.44
CA TYR A 33 -14.23 -14.03 7.03
C TYR A 33 -14.75 -12.99 6.03
N ARG A 34 -14.14 -12.89 4.85
CA ARG A 34 -14.46 -11.86 3.85
C ARG A 34 -15.88 -11.98 3.33
N PHE A 35 -16.37 -13.21 3.11
CA PHE A 35 -17.73 -13.43 2.68
C PHE A 35 -18.74 -12.98 3.72
N LYS A 36 -18.48 -13.26 4.99
CA LYS A 36 -19.34 -12.85 6.10
C LYS A 36 -19.27 -11.33 6.33
N ALA A 37 -18.08 -10.77 6.46
CA ALA A 37 -17.89 -9.38 6.78
C ALA A 37 -18.32 -8.44 5.64
N GLY A 38 -18.07 -8.83 4.37
CA GLY A 38 -18.46 -8.07 3.19
C GLY A 38 -19.83 -8.42 2.63
N ASN A 39 -20.58 -9.31 3.29
CA ASN A 39 -21.90 -9.80 2.83
C ASN A 39 -21.92 -10.17 1.34
N VAL A 40 -20.98 -11.03 0.93
CA VAL A 40 -20.68 -11.31 -0.48
C VAL A 40 -21.74 -12.20 -1.11
N ASP A 41 -22.36 -11.74 -2.18
CA ASP A 41 -23.37 -12.48 -2.95
C ASP A 41 -22.80 -13.32 -4.10
N ALA A 42 -21.68 -12.86 -4.70
CA ALA A 42 -21.12 -13.51 -5.86
C ALA A 42 -19.58 -13.48 -5.84
N ILE A 43 -18.97 -14.51 -6.42
CA ILE A 43 -17.52 -14.54 -6.66
C ILE A 43 -17.23 -14.85 -8.12
N LEU A 44 -16.23 -14.15 -8.66
CA LEU A 44 -15.64 -14.42 -9.95
C LEU A 44 -14.14 -14.63 -9.76
N CYS A 45 -13.62 -15.75 -10.25
CA CYS A 45 -12.19 -16.04 -10.25
C CYS A 45 -11.73 -16.67 -11.57
N THR A 46 -10.44 -16.69 -11.81
CA THR A 46 -9.81 -17.48 -12.87
C THR A 46 -9.74 -18.95 -12.49
N ALA A 47 -9.42 -19.79 -13.46
CA ALA A 47 -9.29 -21.24 -13.24
C ALA A 47 -7.95 -21.60 -12.60
N ASP A 48 -7.01 -20.67 -12.62
CA ASP A 48 -5.64 -20.88 -12.18
C ASP A 48 -5.53 -20.92 -10.65
N GLY A 49 -4.59 -21.69 -10.15
CA GLY A 49 -4.27 -21.75 -8.73
C GLY A 49 -5.34 -22.42 -7.85
N PRO A 50 -5.27 -22.21 -6.53
CA PRO A 50 -6.11 -22.88 -5.54
C PRO A 50 -7.43 -22.18 -5.25
N VAL A 51 -7.67 -20.94 -5.72
CA VAL A 51 -8.78 -20.06 -5.31
C VAL A 51 -10.14 -20.78 -5.33
N SER A 52 -10.49 -21.42 -6.42
CA SER A 52 -11.80 -22.09 -6.55
C SER A 52 -12.00 -23.23 -5.55
N ARG A 53 -10.93 -23.92 -5.15
CA ARG A 53 -10.96 -24.97 -4.12
C ARG A 53 -11.15 -24.39 -2.73
N GLU A 54 -10.46 -23.30 -2.43
CA GLU A 54 -10.57 -22.62 -1.14
C GLU A 54 -11.96 -21.99 -0.97
N VAL A 55 -12.50 -21.39 -2.03
CA VAL A 55 -13.88 -20.90 -2.06
C VAL A 55 -14.91 -22.03 -1.83
N ASP A 56 -14.77 -23.19 -2.48
CA ASP A 56 -15.68 -24.32 -2.28
C ASP A 56 -15.61 -24.85 -0.84
N LYS A 57 -14.43 -24.79 -0.19
CA LYS A 57 -14.30 -25.12 1.24
C LYS A 57 -15.03 -24.08 2.12
N ALA A 58 -14.86 -22.78 1.86
CA ALA A 58 -15.49 -21.70 2.60
C ALA A 58 -17.02 -21.72 2.48
N CYS A 59 -17.56 -22.09 1.31
CA CYS A 59 -19.01 -22.23 1.10
C CYS A 59 -19.67 -23.35 1.92
N ARG A 60 -18.90 -24.16 2.64
CA ARG A 60 -19.49 -25.15 3.58
C ARG A 60 -20.06 -24.44 4.81
N SER A 61 -19.44 -23.38 5.26
CA SER A 61 -19.85 -22.53 6.40
C SER A 61 -20.67 -21.31 5.98
N TYR A 62 -20.37 -20.70 4.83
CA TYR A 62 -21.08 -19.52 4.32
C TYR A 62 -22.06 -19.92 3.22
N LYS A 63 -23.38 -19.81 3.49
CA LYS A 63 -24.46 -20.27 2.59
C LYS A 63 -25.07 -19.16 1.73
N ASN A 64 -24.73 -17.89 2.01
CA ASN A 64 -25.34 -16.74 1.34
C ASN A 64 -24.73 -16.44 -0.04
N LEU A 65 -23.60 -17.09 -0.41
CA LEU A 65 -23.01 -16.93 -1.72
C LEU A 65 -23.93 -17.50 -2.82
N LYS A 66 -24.54 -16.61 -3.59
CA LYS A 66 -25.58 -16.96 -4.60
C LYS A 66 -24.96 -17.46 -5.89
N VAL A 67 -23.82 -16.87 -6.30
CA VAL A 67 -23.24 -17.12 -7.62
C VAL A 67 -21.72 -17.33 -7.53
N LYS A 68 -21.26 -18.41 -8.18
CA LYS A 68 -19.83 -18.67 -8.40
C LYS A 68 -19.56 -18.70 -9.90
N ILE A 69 -18.66 -17.84 -10.38
CA ILE A 69 -18.33 -17.70 -11.80
C ILE A 69 -16.84 -17.99 -12.00
N MET A 70 -16.54 -18.85 -12.97
CA MET A 70 -15.17 -19.18 -13.35
C MET A 70 -14.86 -18.69 -14.74
N VAL A 71 -13.69 -18.03 -14.87
CA VAL A 71 -13.12 -17.56 -16.14
C VAL A 71 -12.03 -18.54 -16.58
N GLY A 72 -12.01 -18.87 -17.86
CA GLY A 72 -10.96 -19.71 -18.48
C GLY A 72 -11.26 -21.21 -18.48
N ALA A 73 -12.02 -21.74 -17.52
CA ALA A 73 -12.38 -23.17 -17.47
C ALA A 73 -13.82 -23.41 -17.03
N SER A 74 -14.16 -24.71 -16.86
CA SER A 74 -15.44 -25.16 -16.33
C SER A 74 -15.20 -25.99 -15.07
N ARG A 75 -16.02 -25.78 -14.04
CA ARG A 75 -15.98 -26.51 -12.77
C ARG A 75 -17.40 -26.85 -12.30
N LYS A 76 -17.60 -28.03 -11.78
CA LYS A 76 -18.92 -28.45 -11.23
C LYS A 76 -19.35 -27.50 -10.11
N GLY A 77 -20.56 -26.98 -10.18
CA GLY A 77 -21.12 -26.04 -9.22
C GLY A 77 -20.68 -24.58 -9.43
N TRP A 78 -19.99 -24.29 -10.55
CA TRP A 78 -19.60 -22.96 -10.98
C TRP A 78 -20.18 -22.67 -12.37
N ARG A 79 -20.62 -21.43 -12.59
CA ARG A 79 -20.98 -20.93 -13.91
C ARG A 79 -19.72 -20.68 -14.73
N SER A 80 -19.72 -20.97 -16.02
CA SER A 80 -18.58 -20.72 -16.89
C SER A 80 -18.77 -19.40 -17.62
N PHE A 81 -17.96 -18.40 -17.28
CA PHE A 81 -17.99 -17.09 -17.92
C PHE A 81 -17.86 -17.18 -19.45
N ASN A 82 -16.83 -17.90 -19.93
CA ASN A 82 -16.53 -17.99 -21.35
C ASN A 82 -17.63 -18.68 -22.18
N LYS A 83 -18.37 -19.64 -21.57
CA LYS A 83 -19.48 -20.33 -22.24
C LYS A 83 -20.75 -19.49 -22.22
N GLU A 84 -21.06 -18.90 -21.06
CA GLU A 84 -22.36 -18.29 -20.83
C GLU A 84 -22.45 -16.85 -21.36
N VAL A 85 -21.35 -16.08 -21.31
CA VAL A 85 -21.34 -14.67 -21.76
C VAL A 85 -21.85 -14.49 -23.21
N LYS A 86 -21.75 -15.55 -24.02
CA LYS A 86 -22.19 -15.53 -25.42
C LYS A 86 -23.72 -15.50 -25.59
N TYR A 87 -24.45 -15.94 -24.57
CA TYR A 87 -25.91 -16.02 -24.59
C TYR A 87 -26.59 -14.77 -24.01
N PHE A 88 -25.81 -13.84 -23.44
CA PHE A 88 -26.34 -12.59 -22.92
C PHE A 88 -26.33 -11.49 -23.94
N SER A 89 -27.34 -10.61 -23.90
CA SER A 89 -27.43 -9.44 -24.77
C SER A 89 -26.25 -8.50 -24.58
N SER A 90 -25.74 -7.95 -25.69
CA SER A 90 -24.78 -6.85 -25.65
C SER A 90 -25.42 -5.49 -25.31
N HIS A 91 -26.77 -5.44 -25.33
CA HIS A 91 -27.53 -4.25 -24.99
C HIS A 91 -27.87 -4.26 -23.51
N PHE A 92 -27.28 -3.35 -22.78
CA PHE A 92 -27.56 -3.15 -21.37
C PHE A 92 -28.40 -1.87 -21.19
N ARG A 93 -29.53 -2.00 -20.53
CA ARG A 93 -30.34 -0.85 -20.12
C ARG A 93 -29.91 -0.39 -18.75
N ARG A 94 -29.40 0.84 -18.64
CA ARG A 94 -29.02 1.44 -17.37
C ARG A 94 -30.28 1.59 -16.49
N PRO A 95 -30.20 1.25 -15.19
CA PRO A 95 -31.27 1.55 -14.26
C PRO A 95 -31.60 3.05 -14.23
N HIS A 96 -32.87 3.39 -14.09
CA HIS A 96 -33.38 4.77 -14.04
C HIS A 96 -34.31 4.96 -12.83
N GLY A 97 -34.66 6.20 -12.52
CA GLY A 97 -35.52 6.54 -11.40
C GLY A 97 -34.88 6.18 -10.08
N GLU A 98 -35.62 5.60 -9.16
CA GLU A 98 -35.16 5.20 -7.81
C GLU A 98 -34.04 4.16 -7.82
N ASN A 99 -33.87 3.42 -8.89
CA ASN A 99 -32.79 2.45 -9.07
C ASN A 99 -31.59 3.02 -9.84
N ALA A 100 -31.59 4.34 -10.13
CA ALA A 100 -30.44 4.96 -10.77
C ALA A 100 -29.23 4.92 -9.85
N ILE A 101 -28.03 4.69 -10.42
CA ILE A 101 -26.78 4.70 -9.70
C ILE A 101 -26.24 6.13 -9.68
N HIS A 102 -25.93 6.61 -8.49
CA HIS A 102 -25.41 7.94 -8.22
C HIS A 102 -23.90 7.92 -7.92
N GLY A 103 -23.24 9.06 -8.08
CA GLY A 103 -21.80 9.18 -7.83
C GLY A 103 -21.37 8.86 -6.40
N ASP A 104 -22.28 9.06 -5.45
CA ASP A 104 -22.04 8.83 -4.03
C ASP A 104 -22.42 7.42 -3.54
N ASP A 105 -22.97 6.56 -4.42
CA ASP A 105 -23.24 5.19 -4.07
C ASP A 105 -21.94 4.38 -3.90
N PRO A 106 -21.91 3.35 -3.03
CA PRO A 106 -20.77 2.45 -2.89
C PRO A 106 -20.44 1.75 -4.22
N SER A 107 -19.16 1.71 -4.55
CA SER A 107 -18.67 1.18 -5.84
C SER A 107 -17.64 0.07 -5.64
N ILE A 108 -16.72 0.24 -4.69
CA ILE A 108 -15.66 -0.70 -4.45
C ILE A 108 -15.30 -0.75 -2.97
N MET A 109 -14.97 -1.96 -2.49
CA MET A 109 -14.54 -2.20 -1.13
C MET A 109 -13.19 -2.91 -1.13
N PHE A 110 -12.29 -2.51 -0.20
CA PHE A 110 -11.01 -3.15 -0.01
C PHE A 110 -10.87 -3.67 1.41
N PHE A 111 -10.43 -4.91 1.53
CA PHE A 111 -9.98 -5.43 2.82
C PHE A 111 -8.54 -4.96 3.08
N THR A 112 -8.35 -4.12 4.08
CA THR A 112 -7.05 -3.59 4.46
C THR A 112 -6.48 -4.35 5.65
N SER A 113 -5.18 -4.56 5.68
CA SER A 113 -4.49 -5.06 6.86
C SER A 113 -4.51 -3.97 7.93
N GLY A 114 -5.46 -4.05 8.87
CA GLY A 114 -5.48 -3.16 10.04
C GLY A 114 -4.48 -3.61 11.12
N THR A 115 -4.29 -2.75 12.11
CA THR A 115 -3.58 -3.06 13.36
C THR A 115 -4.31 -4.08 14.24
N THR A 116 -5.57 -4.38 13.93
CA THR A 116 -6.41 -5.40 14.60
C THR A 116 -6.27 -6.77 13.93
N SER A 117 -6.71 -7.84 14.62
CA SER A 117 -6.62 -9.23 14.15
C SER A 117 -7.32 -9.50 12.82
N TYR A 118 -8.32 -8.71 12.46
CA TYR A 118 -9.09 -8.86 11.20
C TYR A 118 -9.00 -7.61 10.32
N PRO A 119 -8.94 -7.79 8.97
CA PRO A 119 -8.91 -6.67 8.03
C PRO A 119 -10.16 -5.79 8.13
N LYS A 120 -9.96 -4.45 8.05
CA LYS A 120 -11.08 -3.50 7.88
C LYS A 120 -11.57 -3.54 6.43
N ILE A 121 -12.79 -3.07 6.19
CA ILE A 121 -13.36 -2.95 4.84
C ILE A 121 -13.53 -1.47 4.51
N THR A 122 -12.63 -0.93 3.72
CA THR A 122 -12.66 0.45 3.24
C THR A 122 -13.58 0.56 2.03
N THR A 123 -14.59 1.44 2.09
CA THR A 123 -15.60 1.63 1.03
C THR A 123 -15.36 2.91 0.27
N HIS A 124 -15.34 2.84 -1.06
CA HIS A 124 -15.30 4.00 -1.95
C HIS A 124 -16.53 4.08 -2.85
N ASN A 125 -16.91 5.29 -3.22
CA ASN A 125 -18.02 5.60 -4.10
C ASN A 125 -17.64 5.57 -5.60
N PHE A 126 -18.61 5.85 -6.48
CA PHE A 126 -18.38 5.91 -7.92
C PHE A 126 -17.55 7.12 -8.38
N LYS A 127 -17.28 8.10 -7.51
CA LYS A 127 -16.37 9.23 -7.79
C LYS A 127 -14.89 8.87 -7.54
N TYR A 128 -14.60 7.78 -6.83
CA TYR A 128 -13.23 7.33 -6.53
C TYR A 128 -12.29 7.29 -7.75
N PRO A 129 -12.72 6.81 -8.93
CA PRO A 129 -11.89 6.84 -10.13
C PRO A 129 -11.39 8.24 -10.52
N LEU A 130 -12.17 9.29 -10.27
CA LEU A 130 -11.80 10.67 -10.59
C LEU A 130 -10.62 11.14 -9.74
N GLY A 131 -10.56 10.70 -8.48
CA GLY A 131 -9.46 10.97 -7.58
C GLY A 131 -8.09 10.43 -8.05
N HIS A 132 -8.07 9.50 -8.99
CA HIS A 132 -6.84 8.96 -9.56
C HIS A 132 -6.27 9.77 -10.73
N TYR A 133 -6.95 10.83 -11.17
CA TYR A 133 -6.45 11.66 -12.26
C TYR A 133 -5.12 12.32 -11.90
N VAL A 134 -5.03 12.92 -10.70
CA VAL A 134 -3.80 13.56 -10.20
C VAL A 134 -2.68 12.52 -10.09
N THR A 135 -2.97 11.35 -9.54
CA THR A 135 -2.03 10.23 -9.43
C THR A 135 -1.43 9.84 -10.78
N ALA A 136 -2.27 9.67 -11.78
CA ALA A 136 -1.82 9.21 -13.10
C ALA A 136 -1.14 10.32 -13.92
N LYS A 137 -1.77 11.51 -13.98
CA LYS A 137 -1.30 12.59 -14.86
C LYS A 137 -0.04 13.27 -14.34
N TYR A 138 0.03 13.53 -13.03
CA TYR A 138 1.07 14.39 -12.48
C TYR A 138 2.12 13.64 -11.65
N TRP A 139 1.81 12.46 -11.14
CA TRP A 139 2.79 11.65 -10.42
C TRP A 139 3.36 10.52 -11.27
N HIS A 140 2.51 9.64 -11.83
CA HIS A 140 2.99 8.62 -12.77
C HIS A 140 3.42 9.24 -14.11
N GLN A 141 2.93 10.43 -14.45
CA GLN A 141 3.19 11.15 -15.71
C GLN A 141 2.88 10.28 -16.94
N VAL A 142 1.74 9.56 -16.88
CA VAL A 142 1.34 8.72 -18.01
C VAL A 142 0.95 9.55 -19.22
N ASP A 143 1.26 9.02 -20.39
CA ASP A 143 1.01 9.64 -21.68
C ASP A 143 0.15 8.73 -22.55
N PRO A 144 -0.80 9.24 -23.38
CA PRO A 144 -1.59 8.44 -24.31
C PRO A 144 -0.76 7.60 -25.28
N ASP A 145 0.41 8.10 -25.67
CA ASP A 145 1.34 7.40 -26.58
C ASP A 145 2.32 6.50 -25.82
N GLY A 146 2.29 6.54 -24.47
CA GLY A 146 3.17 5.79 -23.62
C GLY A 146 2.57 4.47 -23.12
N ILE A 147 3.42 3.66 -22.50
CA ILE A 147 3.03 2.40 -21.86
C ILE A 147 3.37 2.46 -20.36
N HIS A 148 2.35 2.36 -19.53
CA HIS A 148 2.51 2.34 -18.07
C HIS A 148 2.55 0.91 -17.54
N PHE A 149 3.54 0.60 -16.70
CA PHE A 149 3.65 -0.66 -16.00
C PHE A 149 3.70 -0.45 -14.49
N ALA A 150 2.77 -1.06 -13.75
CA ALA A 150 2.77 -1.04 -12.30
C ALA A 150 2.83 -2.46 -11.72
N ILE A 151 3.72 -2.67 -10.77
CA ILE A 151 3.78 -3.91 -9.98
C ILE A 151 2.91 -3.74 -8.75
N SER A 152 1.78 -4.43 -8.75
CA SER A 152 0.88 -4.55 -7.60
C SER A 152 -0.05 -5.72 -7.81
N ASP A 153 -0.32 -6.48 -6.76
CA ASP A 153 -1.36 -7.51 -6.74
C ASP A 153 -2.74 -6.87 -6.98
N THR A 154 -3.55 -7.49 -7.82
CA THR A 154 -4.86 -6.98 -8.22
C THR A 154 -5.90 -6.96 -7.09
N GLY A 155 -5.62 -7.63 -5.97
CA GLY A 155 -6.43 -7.59 -4.76
C GLY A 155 -6.17 -6.36 -3.86
N TRP A 156 -5.22 -5.49 -4.20
CA TRP A 156 -4.84 -4.32 -3.41
C TRP A 156 -5.29 -3.02 -4.06
N GLY A 157 -5.61 -2.01 -3.22
CA GLY A 157 -5.95 -0.67 -3.68
C GLY A 157 -4.91 -0.07 -4.62
N LYS A 158 -3.61 -0.29 -4.37
CA LYS A 158 -2.51 0.17 -5.23
C LYS A 158 -2.63 -0.30 -6.68
N ALA A 159 -3.26 -1.44 -6.95
CA ALA A 159 -3.48 -1.88 -8.33
C ALA A 159 -4.40 -0.94 -9.11
N LEU A 160 -5.35 -0.28 -8.45
CA LEU A 160 -6.23 0.68 -9.09
C LEU A 160 -5.52 2.02 -9.33
N TRP A 161 -4.59 2.39 -8.44
CA TRP A 161 -3.75 3.57 -8.62
C TRP A 161 -2.86 3.48 -9.87
N GLY A 162 -2.29 2.30 -10.10
CA GLY A 162 -1.27 2.10 -11.11
C GLY A 162 -1.72 1.34 -12.37
N LYS A 163 -2.94 0.82 -12.41
CA LYS A 163 -3.32 -0.07 -13.51
C LYS A 163 -4.64 0.25 -14.21
N ILE A 164 -5.49 1.11 -13.64
CA ILE A 164 -6.86 1.17 -14.15
C ILE A 164 -7.37 2.59 -14.29
N TYR A 165 -7.76 3.23 -13.19
CA TYR A 165 -8.63 4.39 -13.26
C TYR A 165 -7.95 5.63 -13.84
N GLY A 166 -6.92 6.12 -13.20
CA GLY A 166 -6.24 7.33 -13.62
C GLY A 166 -5.58 7.17 -14.99
N GLN A 167 -4.97 6.00 -15.25
CA GLN A 167 -4.33 5.70 -16.53
C GLN A 167 -5.33 5.74 -17.69
N TRP A 168 -6.54 5.20 -17.49
CA TRP A 168 -7.58 5.24 -18.52
C TRP A 168 -8.24 6.60 -18.66
N LEU A 169 -8.33 7.38 -17.58
CA LEU A 169 -8.73 8.79 -17.68
C LEU A 169 -7.74 9.62 -18.51
N CYS A 170 -6.46 9.23 -18.47
CA CYS A 170 -5.39 9.84 -19.24
C CYS A 170 -5.14 9.14 -20.60
N GLU A 171 -6.02 8.22 -21.02
CA GLU A 171 -5.94 7.48 -22.31
C GLU A 171 -4.68 6.62 -22.48
N ALA A 172 -3.95 6.35 -21.37
CA ALA A 172 -2.68 5.64 -21.39
C ALA A 172 -2.84 4.12 -21.63
N CYS A 173 -1.89 3.53 -22.33
CA CYS A 173 -1.75 2.08 -22.44
C CYS A 173 -1.24 1.49 -21.13
N ILE A 174 -1.86 0.41 -20.66
CA ILE A 174 -1.45 -0.31 -19.46
C ILE A 174 -0.82 -1.63 -19.84
N PHE A 175 0.44 -1.84 -19.43
CA PHE A 175 1.11 -3.13 -19.53
C PHE A 175 0.73 -4.01 -18.35
N THR A 176 0.33 -5.24 -18.64
CA THR A 176 -0.02 -6.25 -17.63
C THR A 176 0.87 -7.46 -17.84
N TYR A 177 1.60 -7.83 -16.81
CA TYR A 177 2.45 -9.02 -16.78
C TYR A 177 2.03 -9.91 -15.62
N ASP A 178 1.75 -11.17 -15.92
CA ASP A 178 1.32 -12.18 -14.96
C ASP A 178 2.51 -13.09 -14.64
N PHE A 179 2.80 -13.26 -13.35
CA PHE A 179 3.89 -14.08 -12.85
C PHE A 179 3.55 -14.70 -11.50
N ASP A 180 3.99 -15.93 -11.28
CA ASP A 180 3.81 -16.63 -9.99
C ASP A 180 4.85 -16.21 -8.96
N ASN A 181 6.10 -16.02 -9.39
CA ASN A 181 7.20 -15.58 -8.55
C ASN A 181 7.82 -14.30 -9.09
N PHE A 182 8.13 -13.37 -8.20
CA PHE A 182 8.80 -12.14 -8.58
C PHE A 182 10.25 -12.42 -8.99
N ASP A 183 10.63 -12.01 -10.19
CA ASP A 183 12.02 -11.95 -10.67
C ASP A 183 12.29 -10.55 -11.24
N ALA A 184 13.20 -9.82 -10.57
CA ALA A 184 13.56 -8.46 -10.98
C ALA A 184 14.23 -8.41 -12.36
N LYS A 185 14.94 -9.47 -12.78
CA LYS A 185 15.56 -9.55 -14.11
C LYS A 185 14.51 -9.66 -15.21
N GLU A 186 13.49 -10.48 -14.99
CA GLU A 186 12.37 -10.60 -15.92
C GLU A 186 11.61 -9.27 -16.03
N ILE A 187 11.39 -8.56 -14.92
CA ILE A 187 10.73 -7.24 -14.94
C ILE A 187 11.57 -6.24 -15.78
N LEU A 188 12.89 -6.20 -15.59
CA LEU A 188 13.78 -5.34 -16.37
C LEU A 188 13.75 -5.70 -17.87
N HIS A 189 13.73 -6.99 -18.18
CA HIS A 189 13.58 -7.46 -19.56
C HIS A 189 12.24 -7.07 -20.18
N MET A 190 11.14 -7.12 -19.41
CA MET A 190 9.84 -6.65 -19.90
C MET A 190 9.83 -5.13 -20.14
N ILE A 191 10.48 -4.34 -19.29
CA ILE A 191 10.63 -2.89 -19.50
C ILE A 191 11.37 -2.61 -20.81
N GLU A 192 12.51 -3.27 -21.02
CA GLU A 192 13.30 -3.16 -22.25
C GLU A 192 12.53 -3.59 -23.50
N LYS A 193 11.96 -4.81 -23.47
CA LYS A 193 11.30 -5.46 -24.62
C LYS A 193 10.07 -4.68 -25.10
N TYR A 194 9.25 -4.19 -24.17
CA TYR A 194 8.00 -3.51 -24.50
C TYR A 194 8.12 -1.99 -24.49
N LYS A 195 9.34 -1.47 -24.28
CA LYS A 195 9.62 -0.03 -24.27
C LYS A 195 8.68 0.71 -23.33
N ILE A 196 8.59 0.20 -22.09
CA ILE A 196 7.78 0.82 -21.04
C ILE A 196 8.26 2.25 -20.81
N THR A 197 7.32 3.18 -20.77
CA THR A 197 7.64 4.61 -20.61
C THR A 197 7.54 5.09 -19.18
N THR A 198 6.63 4.52 -18.38
CA THR A 198 6.46 4.86 -16.97
C THR A 198 6.32 3.59 -16.13
N PHE A 199 7.03 3.54 -15.00
CA PHE A 199 7.08 2.35 -14.15
C PHE A 199 6.79 2.68 -12.69
N CYS A 200 5.91 1.90 -12.05
CA CYS A 200 5.59 2.01 -10.63
C CYS A 200 5.78 0.69 -9.92
N ALA A 201 6.57 0.71 -8.85
CA ALA A 201 6.77 -0.46 -8.00
C ALA A 201 6.92 -0.06 -6.52
N PRO A 202 6.72 -0.97 -5.55
CA PRO A 202 7.05 -0.70 -4.16
C PRO A 202 8.56 -0.58 -3.95
N PRO A 203 9.02 0.08 -2.87
CA PRO A 203 10.45 0.21 -2.53
C PRO A 203 11.19 -1.12 -2.48
N THR A 204 10.52 -2.19 -2.04
CA THR A 204 11.09 -3.56 -2.02
C THR A 204 11.57 -4.05 -3.39
N VAL A 205 10.87 -3.71 -4.47
CA VAL A 205 11.26 -4.05 -5.84
C VAL A 205 12.53 -3.30 -6.24
N TYR A 206 12.57 -1.99 -5.98
CA TYR A 206 13.75 -1.17 -6.28
C TYR A 206 14.96 -1.61 -5.46
N ARG A 207 14.76 -2.03 -4.20
CA ARG A 207 15.82 -2.60 -3.36
C ARG A 207 16.48 -3.82 -4.01
N VAL A 208 15.71 -4.70 -4.62
CA VAL A 208 16.27 -5.83 -5.36
C VAL A 208 16.96 -5.36 -6.65
N MET A 209 16.33 -4.45 -7.40
CA MET A 209 16.87 -3.97 -8.68
C MET A 209 18.23 -3.27 -8.53
N VAL A 210 18.44 -2.45 -7.48
CA VAL A 210 19.73 -1.75 -7.30
C VAL A 210 20.93 -2.67 -7.04
N HIS A 211 20.70 -3.94 -6.72
CA HIS A 211 21.74 -4.94 -6.59
C HIS A 211 22.09 -5.64 -7.92
N LEU A 212 21.30 -5.41 -8.96
CA LEU A 212 21.55 -5.94 -10.30
C LEU A 212 22.46 -5.02 -11.11
N LYS A 213 23.00 -5.55 -12.23
CA LYS A 213 23.74 -4.79 -13.25
C LYS A 213 22.72 -4.13 -14.20
N LEU A 214 22.22 -2.95 -13.82
CA LEU A 214 21.17 -2.25 -14.59
C LEU A 214 21.65 -1.77 -15.96
N ASP A 215 22.95 -1.57 -16.13
CA ASP A 215 23.62 -1.23 -17.38
C ASP A 215 23.52 -2.31 -18.47
N GLN A 216 23.10 -3.52 -18.12
CA GLN A 216 22.87 -4.61 -19.06
C GLN A 216 21.48 -4.55 -19.73
N TYR A 217 20.61 -3.64 -19.32
CA TYR A 217 19.26 -3.48 -19.84
C TYR A 217 19.07 -2.10 -20.48
N ASP A 218 18.41 -2.05 -21.62
CA ASP A 218 18.04 -0.78 -22.26
C ASP A 218 16.80 -0.18 -21.55
N LEU A 219 17.05 0.70 -20.59
CA LEU A 219 16.02 1.44 -19.86
C LEU A 219 15.74 2.83 -20.44
N SER A 220 16.26 3.15 -21.63
CA SER A 220 16.15 4.48 -22.25
C SER A 220 14.72 4.90 -22.57
N SER A 221 13.79 3.96 -22.66
CA SER A 221 12.36 4.26 -22.83
C SER A 221 11.68 4.81 -21.57
N LEU A 222 12.24 4.54 -20.36
CA LEU A 222 11.67 5.04 -19.13
C LEU A 222 11.84 6.54 -19.00
N GLN A 223 10.73 7.24 -18.87
CA GLN A 223 10.65 8.68 -18.69
C GLN A 223 10.42 9.04 -17.21
N ASN A 224 9.64 8.21 -16.49
CA ASN A 224 9.33 8.42 -15.10
C ASN A 224 9.20 7.11 -14.32
N VAL A 225 9.68 7.12 -13.09
CA VAL A 225 9.62 5.98 -12.17
C VAL A 225 9.08 6.42 -10.83
N THR A 226 8.08 5.70 -10.32
CA THR A 226 7.36 6.06 -9.10
C THR A 226 7.38 4.94 -8.08
N THR A 227 7.33 5.29 -6.82
CA THR A 227 7.29 4.33 -5.71
C THR A 227 6.33 4.78 -4.61
N ALA A 228 5.59 3.85 -4.03
CA ALA A 228 4.71 4.09 -2.90
C ALA A 228 4.36 2.77 -2.18
N GLY A 229 3.74 2.89 -1.02
CA GLY A 229 3.22 1.78 -0.22
C GLY A 229 4.05 1.45 1.01
N GLU A 230 5.31 1.85 0.99
CA GLU A 230 6.25 1.86 2.11
C GLU A 230 7.10 3.12 1.95
N ALA A 231 7.72 3.59 3.03
CA ALA A 231 8.66 4.70 2.93
C ALA A 231 9.93 4.27 2.19
N LEU A 232 10.42 5.13 1.32
CA LEU A 232 11.60 4.87 0.50
C LEU A 232 12.87 5.20 1.29
N ASN A 233 13.77 4.22 1.40
CA ASN A 233 15.08 4.46 1.98
C ASN A 233 15.90 5.38 1.06
N PRO A 234 16.50 6.48 1.60
CA PRO A 234 17.32 7.41 0.82
C PRO A 234 18.47 6.73 0.06
N GLU A 235 19.05 5.67 0.61
CA GLU A 235 20.13 4.93 -0.06
C GLU A 235 19.67 4.26 -1.35
N ILE A 236 18.45 3.71 -1.36
CA ILE A 236 17.86 3.10 -2.55
C ILE A 236 17.60 4.17 -3.62
N PHE A 237 17.10 5.32 -3.22
CA PHE A 237 16.92 6.48 -4.09
C PHE A 237 18.24 6.86 -4.79
N GLU A 238 19.31 7.07 -4.01
CA GLU A 238 20.60 7.48 -4.55
C GLU A 238 21.25 6.42 -5.43
N LYS A 239 21.21 5.15 -5.00
CA LYS A 239 21.76 4.03 -5.79
C LYS A 239 21.02 3.85 -7.12
N PHE A 240 19.70 3.97 -7.12
CA PHE A 240 18.92 3.84 -8.35
C PHE A 240 19.23 4.98 -9.31
N LYS A 241 19.24 6.23 -8.81
CA LYS A 241 19.59 7.41 -9.58
C LYS A 241 21.01 7.33 -10.17
N ALA A 242 21.99 6.91 -9.38
CA ALA A 242 23.37 6.76 -9.85
C ALA A 242 23.52 5.71 -10.98
N LYS A 243 22.72 4.64 -10.94
CA LYS A 243 22.80 3.55 -11.93
C LYS A 243 21.99 3.79 -13.20
N THR A 244 20.91 4.56 -13.13
CA THR A 244 19.96 4.70 -14.24
C THR A 244 19.83 6.14 -14.75
N GLY A 245 20.26 7.13 -13.98
CA GLY A 245 20.00 8.54 -14.23
C GLY A 245 18.55 8.97 -13.88
N LEU A 246 17.66 8.02 -13.58
CA LEU A 246 16.26 8.30 -13.26
C LEU A 246 16.09 8.58 -11.76
N THR A 247 15.21 9.51 -11.44
CA THR A 247 14.88 9.87 -10.07
C THR A 247 13.59 9.16 -9.64
N LEU A 248 13.63 8.46 -8.51
CA LEU A 248 12.45 7.82 -7.92
C LEU A 248 11.50 8.87 -7.36
N MET A 249 10.30 8.95 -7.89
CA MET A 249 9.25 9.86 -7.42
C MET A 249 8.43 9.14 -6.36
N GLU A 250 8.74 9.42 -5.09
CA GLU A 250 8.00 8.86 -3.97
C GLU A 250 6.63 9.49 -3.85
N GLY A 251 5.66 8.71 -3.36
CA GLY A 251 4.32 9.17 -3.06
C GLY A 251 3.70 8.40 -1.90
N PHE A 252 2.89 9.09 -1.12
CA PHE A 252 2.16 8.58 0.03
C PHE A 252 0.65 8.64 -0.21
N GLY A 253 -0.02 7.67 0.32
CA GLY A 253 -1.47 7.55 0.41
C GLY A 253 -1.84 6.21 1.00
N GLN A 254 -3.10 6.04 1.26
CA GLN A 254 -3.65 4.86 1.92
C GLN A 254 -4.65 4.14 1.02
N THR A 255 -5.20 3.01 1.49
CA THR A 255 -6.36 2.39 0.84
C THR A 255 -7.59 3.28 0.94
N GLU A 256 -7.66 4.08 1.97
CA GLU A 256 -8.70 5.06 2.28
C GLU A 256 -8.64 6.30 1.37
N THR A 257 -7.52 6.53 0.69
CA THR A 257 -7.31 7.71 -0.16
C THR A 257 -6.84 7.32 -1.57
N THR A 258 -6.53 8.32 -2.40
CA THR A 258 -5.61 8.20 -3.53
C THR A 258 -4.26 8.80 -3.12
N LEU A 259 -3.44 9.26 -4.06
CA LEU A 259 -2.19 9.95 -3.74
C LEU A 259 -2.47 11.26 -2.99
N THR A 260 -2.07 11.35 -1.73
CA THR A 260 -2.27 12.55 -0.89
C THR A 260 -1.05 13.44 -0.83
N ILE A 261 0.13 12.85 -0.80
CA ILE A 261 1.42 13.52 -0.77
C ILE A 261 2.30 12.87 -1.84
N GLY A 262 3.08 13.64 -2.58
CA GLY A 262 3.96 13.05 -3.59
C GLY A 262 4.87 14.03 -4.29
N ASN A 263 5.87 13.47 -4.94
CA ASN A 263 6.74 14.21 -5.84
C ASN A 263 6.09 14.27 -7.22
N LEU A 264 5.35 15.34 -7.49
CA LEU A 264 4.65 15.54 -8.76
C LEU A 264 5.60 16.08 -9.83
N VAL A 265 5.14 16.08 -11.08
CA VAL A 265 5.84 16.75 -12.17
C VAL A 265 6.19 18.21 -11.79
N GLY A 266 7.44 18.61 -12.02
CA GLY A 266 7.94 19.94 -11.67
C GLY A 266 8.49 20.08 -10.25
N THR A 267 8.34 19.06 -9.38
CA THR A 267 9.00 19.03 -8.06
C THR A 267 10.42 18.47 -8.17
N THR A 268 11.31 18.89 -7.26
CA THR A 268 12.63 18.29 -7.09
C THR A 268 12.59 17.38 -5.85
N PRO A 269 12.58 16.05 -5.99
CA PRO A 269 12.48 15.14 -4.86
C PRO A 269 13.65 15.32 -3.87
N LYS A 270 13.31 15.39 -2.58
CA LYS A 270 14.28 15.31 -1.49
C LYS A 270 14.36 13.85 -1.01
N PRO A 271 15.55 13.20 -1.04
CA PRO A 271 15.71 11.82 -0.61
C PRO A 271 15.22 11.59 0.82
N GLY A 272 14.27 10.68 1.01
CA GLY A 272 13.64 10.36 2.30
C GLY A 272 12.37 11.15 2.62
N SER A 273 12.02 12.16 1.80
CA SER A 273 10.74 12.85 1.90
C SER A 273 9.70 12.19 1.02
N MET A 274 8.45 12.14 1.48
CA MET A 274 7.30 11.69 0.70
C MET A 274 6.93 12.66 -0.44
N GLY A 275 7.45 13.89 -0.44
CA GLY A 275 7.08 14.98 -1.34
C GLY A 275 6.21 16.04 -0.66
N VAL A 276 5.37 16.70 -1.46
CA VAL A 276 4.48 17.78 -1.01
C VAL A 276 3.00 17.35 -1.11
N PRO A 277 2.07 18.01 -0.40
CA PRO A 277 0.64 17.77 -0.56
C PRO A 277 0.21 17.87 -2.02
N THR A 278 -0.63 16.93 -2.46
CA THR A 278 -1.20 17.02 -3.79
C THR A 278 -2.33 18.05 -3.84
N PRO A 279 -2.58 18.70 -4.96
CA PRO A 279 -3.60 19.75 -5.05
C PRO A 279 -5.04 19.24 -4.87
N GLN A 280 -5.22 17.94 -4.74
CA GLN A 280 -6.52 17.29 -4.56
C GLN A 280 -6.97 17.26 -3.11
N TYR A 281 -6.02 17.30 -2.16
CA TYR A 281 -6.28 17.15 -0.73
C TYR A 281 -5.70 18.33 0.03
N ASP A 282 -6.48 18.91 0.93
CA ASP A 282 -5.98 19.84 1.95
C ASP A 282 -5.36 19.03 3.09
N VAL A 283 -4.07 18.73 2.93
CA VAL A 283 -3.28 17.94 3.88
C VAL A 283 -2.64 18.85 4.90
N GLN A 284 -2.87 18.58 6.17
CA GLN A 284 -2.35 19.32 7.29
C GLN A 284 -1.68 18.37 8.30
N ILE A 285 -0.85 18.90 9.18
CA ILE A 285 -0.26 18.17 10.30
C ILE A 285 -0.89 18.68 11.58
N MET A 286 -1.47 17.77 12.36
CA MET A 286 -2.19 18.10 13.59
C MET A 286 -1.42 17.60 14.81
N LEU A 287 -1.19 18.50 15.75
CA LEU A 287 -0.57 18.20 17.05
C LEU A 287 -1.57 17.44 17.97
N PRO A 288 -1.08 16.75 19.02
CA PRO A 288 -1.94 16.00 19.94
C PRO A 288 -2.98 16.84 20.72
N ASP A 289 -2.80 18.15 20.78
CA ASP A 289 -3.75 19.09 21.40
C ASP A 289 -4.81 19.61 20.44
N GLY A 290 -4.81 19.15 19.18
CA GLY A 290 -5.75 19.53 18.12
C GLY A 290 -5.37 20.81 17.38
N THR A 291 -4.23 21.44 17.68
CA THR A 291 -3.72 22.58 16.91
C THR A 291 -2.93 22.12 15.69
N LEU A 292 -2.79 22.99 14.69
CA LEU A 292 -1.98 22.70 13.51
C LEU A 292 -0.50 22.94 13.80
N ALA A 293 0.34 22.01 13.32
CA ALA A 293 1.79 22.06 13.49
C ALA A 293 2.42 23.18 12.64
N GLY A 294 3.50 23.77 13.15
CA GLY A 294 4.45 24.55 12.38
C GLY A 294 5.50 23.65 11.67
N PRO A 295 6.42 24.27 10.89
CA PRO A 295 7.55 23.54 10.31
C PRO A 295 8.36 22.80 11.38
N GLU A 296 8.85 21.60 11.05
CA GLU A 296 9.65 20.71 11.91
C GLU A 296 8.91 20.15 13.14
N GLU A 297 7.62 20.44 13.32
CA GLU A 297 6.81 19.86 14.40
C GLU A 297 6.13 18.57 13.96
N GLU A 298 6.31 17.52 14.75
CA GLU A 298 5.73 16.19 14.47
C GLU A 298 4.26 16.11 14.91
N GLY A 299 3.38 15.71 13.99
CA GLY A 299 1.96 15.52 14.26
C GLY A 299 1.33 14.48 13.35
N GLU A 300 0.04 14.26 13.52
CA GLU A 300 -0.73 13.36 12.66
C GLU A 300 -1.03 14.04 11.32
N ILE A 301 -0.88 13.27 10.23
CA ILE A 301 -1.34 13.69 8.91
C ILE A 301 -2.87 13.65 8.92
N VAL A 302 -3.50 14.79 8.70
CA VAL A 302 -4.95 14.90 8.57
C VAL A 302 -5.33 15.52 7.23
N ILE A 303 -6.53 15.22 6.76
CA ILE A 303 -7.09 15.83 5.54
C ILE A 303 -8.31 16.66 5.96
N CYS A 304 -8.25 17.96 5.71
CA CYS A 304 -9.38 18.84 5.98
C CYS A 304 -10.57 18.48 5.06
N THR A 305 -11.76 18.41 5.65
CA THR A 305 -12.99 18.03 4.95
C THR A 305 -14.16 18.98 5.25
N GLU A 306 -13.87 20.17 5.77
CA GLU A 306 -14.90 21.20 6.08
C GLU A 306 -15.68 21.61 4.83
N ASP A 307 -15.01 21.72 3.66
CA ASP A 307 -15.63 22.02 2.36
C ASP A 307 -16.23 20.75 1.68
N GLY A 308 -16.27 19.63 2.38
CA GLY A 308 -16.72 18.33 1.88
C GLY A 308 -15.59 17.37 1.56
N ALA A 309 -15.91 16.08 1.52
CA ALA A 309 -14.92 15.04 1.23
C ALA A 309 -14.43 15.13 -0.22
N PRO A 310 -13.11 15.25 -0.47
CA PRO A 310 -12.55 15.28 -1.82
C PRO A 310 -12.74 13.95 -2.54
N ASN A 311 -12.80 14.00 -3.89
CA ASN A 311 -12.88 12.79 -4.69
C ASN A 311 -11.67 11.88 -4.42
N GLY A 312 -11.93 10.59 -4.17
CA GLY A 312 -10.88 9.65 -3.86
C GLY A 312 -10.69 9.35 -2.38
N LEU A 313 -11.26 10.16 -1.50
CA LEU A 313 -11.34 9.84 -0.08
C LEU A 313 -12.47 8.82 0.16
N PHE A 314 -12.26 7.86 1.05
CA PHE A 314 -13.21 6.78 1.31
C PHE A 314 -14.48 7.31 2.02
N MET A 315 -15.54 6.51 1.99
CA MET A 315 -16.81 6.87 2.64
C MET A 315 -16.84 6.45 4.10
N GLU A 316 -16.49 5.19 4.34
CA GLU A 316 -16.63 4.53 5.64
C GLU A 316 -15.79 3.24 5.73
N TYR A 317 -15.64 2.74 6.94
CA TYR A 317 -15.30 1.34 7.18
C TYR A 317 -16.60 0.54 7.26
N TYR A 318 -16.91 -0.24 6.22
CA TYR A 318 -18.17 -0.97 6.10
C TYR A 318 -18.45 -1.86 7.30
N GLY A 319 -19.59 -1.65 7.94
CA GLY A 319 -20.02 -2.41 9.12
C GLY A 319 -19.24 -2.10 10.40
N ASP A 320 -18.48 -1.00 10.44
CA ASP A 320 -17.71 -0.57 11.61
C ASP A 320 -17.84 0.95 11.82
N GLU A 321 -18.98 1.35 12.39
CA GLU A 321 -19.33 2.76 12.60
C GLU A 321 -18.37 3.42 13.59
N GLU A 322 -17.96 2.72 14.64
CA GLU A 322 -17.03 3.24 15.65
C GLU A 322 -15.67 3.61 15.00
N LYS A 323 -15.10 2.71 14.19
CA LYS A 323 -13.85 3.04 13.49
C LYS A 323 -14.02 4.13 12.44
N THR A 324 -15.20 4.23 11.83
CA THR A 324 -15.51 5.31 10.89
C THR A 324 -15.53 6.65 11.63
N GLN A 325 -16.26 6.75 12.75
CA GLN A 325 -16.31 7.96 13.58
C GLN A 325 -14.92 8.34 14.12
N ASN A 326 -14.12 7.36 14.55
CA ASN A 326 -12.76 7.60 15.03
C ASN A 326 -11.78 8.08 13.94
N ALA A 327 -12.10 7.85 12.67
CA ALA A 327 -11.31 8.34 11.54
C ALA A 327 -11.84 9.66 10.96
N TRP A 328 -13.14 9.94 11.17
CA TRP A 328 -13.83 11.13 10.66
C TRP A 328 -14.39 11.94 11.82
N HIS A 329 -13.65 12.93 12.30
CA HIS A 329 -14.12 13.81 13.35
C HIS A 329 -13.51 15.22 13.22
N ASP A 330 -14.10 16.18 13.89
CA ASP A 330 -13.65 17.57 14.00
C ASP A 330 -13.37 18.28 12.66
N GLY A 331 -14.07 17.88 11.58
CA GLY A 331 -13.87 18.42 10.23
C GLY A 331 -12.69 17.84 9.46
N TYR A 332 -12.09 16.73 9.95
CA TYR A 332 -10.94 16.09 9.35
C TYR A 332 -11.13 14.60 9.15
N TYR A 333 -10.43 14.06 8.16
CA TYR A 333 -10.07 12.65 8.11
C TYR A 333 -8.71 12.45 8.76
N HIS A 334 -8.67 11.64 9.79
CA HIS A 334 -7.48 11.26 10.56
C HIS A 334 -6.84 10.01 9.96
N THR A 335 -5.62 10.15 9.42
CA THR A 335 -4.95 9.05 8.70
C THR A 335 -4.37 7.99 9.62
N GLY A 336 -4.07 8.34 10.87
CA GLY A 336 -3.30 7.52 11.80
C GLY A 336 -1.82 7.38 11.42
N ASP A 337 -1.33 8.19 10.49
CA ASP A 337 0.09 8.30 10.12
C ASP A 337 0.66 9.62 10.63
N THR A 338 1.90 9.62 11.11
CA THR A 338 2.58 10.79 11.69
C THR A 338 3.69 11.26 10.77
N ALA A 339 3.80 12.57 10.60
CA ALA A 339 4.83 13.23 9.79
C ALA A 339 5.17 14.62 10.38
N TYR A 340 6.17 15.25 9.83
CA TYR A 340 6.42 16.69 9.93
C TYR A 340 6.67 17.26 8.53
N PHE A 341 6.61 18.57 8.37
CA PHE A 341 7.02 19.23 7.13
C PHE A 341 8.17 20.19 7.38
N ASP A 342 9.04 20.30 6.37
CA ASP A 342 10.19 21.24 6.43
C ASP A 342 9.79 22.64 5.94
N GLU A 343 10.72 23.60 6.02
CA GLU A 343 10.50 24.98 5.60
C GLU A 343 10.10 25.14 4.12
N ASP A 344 10.43 24.15 3.27
CA ASP A 344 10.06 24.11 1.85
C ASP A 344 8.71 23.40 1.62
N GLY A 345 8.05 22.91 2.68
CA GLY A 345 6.75 22.22 2.64
C GLY A 345 6.81 20.75 2.25
N TYR A 346 8.00 20.13 2.22
CA TYR A 346 8.13 18.69 2.03
C TYR A 346 7.79 17.93 3.30
N LEU A 347 7.03 16.86 3.18
CA LEU A 347 6.62 16.02 4.31
C LEU A 347 7.55 14.83 4.49
N TRP A 348 7.89 14.57 5.75
CA TRP A 348 8.80 13.52 6.19
C TRP A 348 8.05 12.54 7.09
N TYR A 349 8.03 11.27 6.69
CA TYR A 349 7.31 10.23 7.40
C TYR A 349 8.01 9.84 8.70
N VAL A 350 7.25 9.82 9.81
CA VAL A 350 7.76 9.43 11.14
C VAL A 350 7.33 8.01 11.49
N GLY A 351 6.05 7.67 11.25
CA GLY A 351 5.52 6.34 11.56
C GLY A 351 4.00 6.33 11.67
N ARG A 352 3.47 5.18 12.07
CA ARG A 352 2.08 5.07 12.48
C ARG A 352 1.92 5.67 13.87
N THR A 353 0.78 6.30 14.13
CA THR A 353 0.46 6.85 15.45
C THR A 353 0.51 5.79 16.56
N ASP A 354 0.13 4.55 16.23
CA ASP A 354 0.16 3.38 17.12
C ASP A 354 1.54 2.68 17.19
N ASP A 355 2.44 2.93 16.24
CA ASP A 355 3.83 2.44 16.23
C ASP A 355 4.82 3.40 16.90
N VAL A 356 4.43 4.65 17.16
CA VAL A 356 5.29 5.64 17.83
C VAL A 356 5.63 5.14 19.25
N ILE A 357 6.92 5.07 19.53
CA ILE A 357 7.46 4.58 20.80
C ILE A 357 7.49 5.72 21.82
N LYS A 358 6.86 5.53 22.97
CA LYS A 358 6.82 6.50 24.07
C LYS A 358 7.85 6.12 25.14
N SER A 359 9.07 6.63 25.01
CA SER A 359 10.19 6.30 25.91
C SER A 359 10.69 7.52 26.65
N SER A 360 10.66 7.50 27.99
CA SER A 360 11.15 8.60 28.85
C SER A 360 10.57 9.98 28.50
N GLY A 361 9.28 10.02 28.07
CA GLY A 361 8.61 11.26 27.67
C GLY A 361 8.84 11.67 26.21
N TYR A 362 9.74 11.01 25.48
CA TYR A 362 9.94 11.26 24.06
C TYR A 362 8.96 10.44 23.21
N ARG A 363 8.53 11.01 22.09
CA ARG A 363 7.82 10.31 21.02
C ARG A 363 8.86 9.97 19.95
N ILE A 364 9.04 8.70 19.63
CA ILE A 364 10.13 8.23 18.77
C ILE A 364 9.52 7.44 17.62
N GLY A 365 9.68 7.95 16.41
CA GLY A 365 9.28 7.23 15.21
C GLY A 365 10.25 6.07 14.91
N PRO A 366 9.73 4.87 14.62
CA PRO A 366 10.57 3.72 14.33
C PRO A 366 11.37 3.89 13.03
N PHE A 367 10.82 4.61 12.06
CA PHE A 367 11.34 4.67 10.69
C PHE A 367 12.73 5.30 10.59
N GLU A 368 13.03 6.35 11.36
CA GLU A 368 14.35 6.98 11.36
C GLU A 368 15.46 6.02 11.81
N ILE A 369 15.15 5.21 12.83
CA ILE A 369 16.08 4.22 13.36
C ILE A 369 16.28 3.07 12.36
N GLU A 370 15.18 2.58 11.77
CA GLU A 370 15.21 1.56 10.73
C GLU A 370 16.04 1.99 9.53
N ASN A 371 15.85 3.24 9.07
CA ASN A 371 16.62 3.80 7.97
C ASN A 371 18.12 3.83 8.27
N GLU A 372 18.50 4.22 9.47
CA GLU A 372 19.92 4.27 9.84
C GLU A 372 20.54 2.88 9.87
N ILE A 373 19.82 1.90 10.43
CA ILE A 373 20.28 0.51 10.46
C ILE A 373 20.36 -0.08 9.05
N MET A 374 19.39 0.23 8.20
CA MET A 374 19.33 -0.27 6.81
C MET A 374 20.43 0.28 5.89
N LYS A 375 21.17 1.33 6.27
CA LYS A 375 22.36 1.80 5.53
C LYS A 375 23.51 0.81 5.59
N LEU A 376 23.51 -0.11 6.56
CA LEU A 376 24.59 -1.06 6.75
C LEU A 376 24.49 -2.20 5.72
N PRO A 377 25.56 -2.51 4.95
CA PRO A 377 25.49 -3.39 3.79
C PRO A 377 25.14 -4.84 4.11
N TYR A 378 25.30 -5.24 5.35
CA TYR A 378 24.97 -6.58 5.84
C TYR A 378 23.55 -6.69 6.45
N VAL A 379 22.77 -5.61 6.44
CA VAL A 379 21.37 -5.62 6.90
C VAL A 379 20.44 -5.78 5.70
N LEU A 380 19.59 -6.80 5.75
CA LEU A 380 18.58 -7.06 4.71
C LEU A 380 17.27 -6.37 5.05
N GLU A 381 16.79 -6.51 6.29
CA GLU A 381 15.55 -5.92 6.80
C GLU A 381 15.71 -5.53 8.26
N CYS A 382 14.92 -4.54 8.67
CA CYS A 382 14.87 -4.10 10.06
C CYS A 382 13.45 -3.68 10.43
N ALA A 383 13.02 -4.05 11.64
CA ALA A 383 11.81 -3.55 12.26
C ALA A 383 12.13 -3.01 13.65
N VAL A 384 11.70 -1.80 13.92
CA VAL A 384 11.85 -1.17 15.23
C VAL A 384 10.50 -1.13 15.93
N THR A 385 10.46 -1.65 17.15
CA THR A 385 9.26 -1.75 18.00
C THR A 385 9.58 -1.34 19.44
N SER A 386 8.54 -1.26 20.28
CA SER A 386 8.69 -1.04 21.71
C SER A 386 8.58 -2.34 22.49
N VAL A 387 9.35 -2.43 23.57
CA VAL A 387 9.19 -3.43 24.63
C VAL A 387 8.91 -2.72 25.96
N PRO A 388 8.27 -3.37 26.95
CA PRO A 388 8.09 -2.81 28.28
C PRO A 388 9.44 -2.47 28.93
N ASP A 389 9.50 -1.34 29.65
CA ASP A 389 10.67 -0.93 30.43
C ASP A 389 10.19 -0.27 31.73
N PRO A 390 10.54 -0.81 32.92
CA PRO A 390 9.99 -0.34 34.20
C PRO A 390 10.40 1.10 34.55
N ILE A 391 11.48 1.62 33.95
CA ILE A 391 11.98 2.97 34.23
C ILE A 391 11.50 3.96 33.17
N ARG A 392 11.45 3.55 31.91
CA ARG A 392 11.19 4.43 30.77
C ARG A 392 9.76 4.33 30.25
N GLY A 393 8.96 3.40 30.79
CA GLY A 393 7.68 2.97 30.24
C GLY A 393 7.86 2.04 29.04
N GLN A 394 8.60 2.49 28.03
CA GLN A 394 8.95 1.68 26.85
C GLN A 394 10.44 1.82 26.52
N ALA A 395 11.05 0.74 26.08
CA ALA A 395 12.37 0.73 25.48
C ALA A 395 12.30 0.38 24.00
N ILE A 396 13.28 0.84 23.23
CA ILE A 396 13.37 0.59 21.79
C ILE A 396 14.06 -0.76 21.57
N LYS A 397 13.41 -1.63 20.77
CA LYS A 397 13.97 -2.88 20.25
C LYS A 397 14.09 -2.77 18.73
N ALA A 398 15.22 -3.19 18.17
CA ALA A 398 15.40 -3.37 16.74
C ALA A 398 15.59 -4.85 16.41
N SER A 399 14.65 -5.42 15.66
CA SER A 399 14.71 -6.79 15.12
C SER A 399 15.27 -6.73 13.71
N ILE A 400 16.40 -7.39 13.48
CA ILE A 400 17.24 -7.23 12.29
C ILE A 400 17.40 -8.58 11.59
N VAL A 401 17.12 -8.60 10.28
CA VAL A 401 17.44 -9.71 9.39
C VAL A 401 18.73 -9.37 8.66
N LEU A 402 19.73 -10.24 8.79
CA LEU A 402 21.00 -10.08 8.13
C LEU A 402 20.97 -10.64 6.70
N ALA A 403 21.84 -10.12 5.83
CA ALA A 403 22.04 -10.65 4.50
C ALA A 403 22.60 -12.07 4.53
N ASN A 404 22.39 -12.84 3.47
CA ASN A 404 22.82 -14.24 3.39
C ASN A 404 24.32 -14.41 3.67
N GLY A 405 24.64 -15.29 4.61
CA GLY A 405 26.00 -15.61 5.01
C GLY A 405 26.55 -14.82 6.19
N GLU A 406 25.78 -13.85 6.70
CA GLU A 406 26.15 -13.11 7.90
C GLU A 406 25.50 -13.73 9.14
N GLU A 407 26.28 -13.78 10.24
CA GLU A 407 25.80 -14.27 11.54
C GLU A 407 25.69 -13.12 12.54
N GLY A 408 24.67 -13.14 13.38
CA GLY A 408 24.42 -12.15 14.42
C GLY A 408 25.41 -12.23 15.57
N THR A 409 26.53 -11.53 15.46
CA THR A 409 27.61 -11.53 16.45
C THR A 409 27.58 -10.25 17.32
N ASP A 410 28.21 -10.29 18.48
CA ASP A 410 28.39 -9.12 19.34
C ASP A 410 29.24 -8.03 18.67
N LYS A 411 30.11 -8.41 17.75
CA LYS A 411 30.86 -7.48 16.92
C LYS A 411 29.90 -6.68 16.04
N LEU A 412 28.98 -7.34 15.33
CA LEU A 412 27.97 -6.66 14.51
C LEU A 412 27.04 -5.78 15.35
N ARG A 413 26.61 -6.25 16.54
CA ARG A 413 25.83 -5.40 17.46
C ARG A 413 26.57 -4.11 17.80
N SER A 414 27.88 -4.22 18.10
CA SER A 414 28.71 -3.06 18.40
C SER A 414 28.89 -2.12 17.23
N GLU A 415 29.02 -2.64 16.01
CA GLU A 415 29.12 -1.86 14.78
C GLU A 415 27.81 -1.10 14.49
N ILE A 416 26.66 -1.77 14.59
CA ILE A 416 25.33 -1.14 14.43
C ILE A 416 25.17 -0.01 15.45
N MET A 417 25.46 -0.28 16.73
CA MET A 417 25.36 0.73 17.79
C MET A 417 26.33 1.90 17.58
N LYS A 418 27.50 1.66 17.02
CA LYS A 418 28.47 2.72 16.68
C LYS A 418 27.93 3.61 15.56
N SER A 419 27.29 3.04 14.55
CA SER A 419 26.64 3.79 13.48
C SER A 419 25.51 4.66 14.04
N LEU A 420 24.60 4.08 14.81
CA LEU A 420 23.49 4.79 15.45
C LEU A 420 23.98 5.95 16.33
N LYS A 421 24.97 5.70 17.19
CA LYS A 421 25.54 6.74 18.07
C LYS A 421 26.16 7.91 17.32
N LYS A 422 26.62 7.69 16.10
CA LYS A 422 27.21 8.74 15.26
C LYS A 422 26.15 9.60 14.59
N ASN A 423 25.00 9.01 14.24
CA ASN A 423 24.10 9.59 13.25
C ASN A 423 22.73 10.00 13.82
N ILE A 424 22.31 9.43 14.99
CA ILE A 424 21.02 9.80 15.60
C ILE A 424 21.17 10.15 17.09
N ALA A 425 20.19 10.89 17.60
CA ALA A 425 20.16 11.34 18.98
C ALA A 425 20.11 10.18 19.98
N SER A 426 20.73 10.36 21.17
CA SER A 426 20.92 9.29 22.16
C SER A 426 19.62 8.70 22.72
N TYR A 427 18.55 9.48 22.79
CA TYR A 427 17.24 8.98 23.26
C TYR A 427 16.56 8.02 22.25
N LYS A 428 17.03 7.99 21.00
CA LYS A 428 16.56 7.09 19.92
C LYS A 428 17.37 5.79 19.81
N TRP A 429 18.39 5.59 20.66
CA TRP A 429 19.20 4.37 20.55
C TRP A 429 18.45 3.13 21.08
N PRO A 430 18.37 2.06 20.29
CA PRO A 430 17.80 0.81 20.72
C PRO A 430 18.53 0.26 21.95
N LYS A 431 17.78 -0.20 22.93
CA LYS A 431 18.33 -0.98 24.05
C LYS A 431 18.57 -2.43 23.69
N ILE A 432 17.74 -2.94 22.79
CA ILE A 432 17.79 -4.34 22.35
C ILE A 432 18.03 -4.33 20.85
N LEU A 433 19.08 -5.05 20.42
CA LEU A 433 19.34 -5.43 19.04
C LEU A 433 19.19 -6.95 18.94
N ASP A 434 18.16 -7.38 18.24
CA ASP A 434 17.85 -8.79 18.07
C ASP A 434 18.07 -9.21 16.61
N PHE A 435 18.78 -10.33 16.39
CA PHE A 435 18.99 -10.88 15.06
C PHE A 435 18.02 -12.03 14.84
N THR A 436 17.16 -11.89 13.84
CA THR A 436 16.15 -12.89 13.48
C THR A 436 16.35 -13.39 12.05
N LYS A 437 15.87 -14.59 11.75
CA LYS A 437 15.93 -15.16 10.41
C LYS A 437 14.98 -14.48 9.43
N GLU A 438 13.81 -14.07 9.93
CA GLU A 438 12.77 -13.42 9.15
C GLU A 438 11.91 -12.53 10.06
N LEU A 439 11.23 -11.55 9.47
CA LEU A 439 10.23 -10.72 10.13
C LEU A 439 8.83 -11.16 9.70
N PRO A 440 7.83 -11.14 10.60
CA PRO A 440 6.45 -11.44 10.23
C PRO A 440 5.93 -10.40 9.24
N LYS A 441 5.29 -10.87 8.18
CA LYS A 441 4.81 -10.02 7.09
C LYS A 441 3.34 -10.27 6.79
N THR A 442 2.69 -9.23 6.31
CA THR A 442 1.37 -9.35 5.68
C THR A 442 1.51 -10.09 4.34
N ILE A 443 0.39 -10.53 3.79
CA ILE A 443 0.33 -11.11 2.44
C ILE A 443 0.90 -10.13 1.39
N SER A 444 0.82 -8.81 1.65
CA SER A 444 1.39 -7.77 0.78
C SER A 444 2.89 -7.52 0.97
N GLY A 445 3.56 -8.25 1.86
CA GLY A 445 4.99 -8.10 2.15
C GLY A 445 5.33 -7.04 3.20
N LYS A 446 4.36 -6.31 3.75
CA LYS A 446 4.59 -5.30 4.80
C LYS A 446 4.89 -5.97 6.14
N ILE A 447 5.87 -5.46 6.88
CA ILE A 447 6.23 -5.93 8.21
C ILE A 447 5.07 -5.72 9.19
N ARG A 448 4.73 -6.75 9.97
CA ARG A 448 3.68 -6.74 10.99
C ARG A 448 4.26 -6.34 12.34
N ARG A 449 4.58 -5.05 12.52
CA ARG A 449 5.19 -4.55 13.77
C ARG A 449 4.37 -4.86 15.00
N LYS A 450 3.04 -4.81 14.88
CA LYS A 450 2.14 -5.15 15.97
C LYS A 450 2.34 -6.57 16.47
N GLU A 451 2.51 -7.54 15.57
CA GLU A 451 2.75 -8.94 15.93
C GLU A 451 4.10 -9.11 16.64
N ILE A 452 5.15 -8.41 16.16
CA ILE A 452 6.45 -8.40 16.84
C ILE A 452 6.32 -7.83 18.25
N LYS A 453 5.64 -6.69 18.37
CA LYS A 453 5.40 -6.02 19.65
C LYS A 453 4.60 -6.90 20.61
N GLU A 454 3.48 -7.49 20.17
CA GLU A 454 2.64 -8.35 21.01
C GLU A 454 3.40 -9.58 21.52
N ASN A 455 4.20 -10.22 20.68
CA ASN A 455 5.04 -11.35 21.07
C ASN A 455 6.04 -10.94 22.14
N ASP A 456 6.73 -9.81 21.96
CA ASP A 456 7.71 -9.30 22.91
C ASP A 456 7.09 -8.88 24.25
N TRP A 457 5.86 -8.37 24.24
CA TRP A 457 5.15 -7.96 25.46
C TRP A 457 4.66 -9.17 26.25
N ASN A 458 4.11 -10.19 25.58
CA ASN A 458 3.66 -11.44 26.22
C ASN A 458 4.85 -12.21 26.83
N GLU A 459 6.01 -12.28 26.15
CA GLU A 459 7.21 -12.93 26.68
C GLU A 459 7.76 -12.24 27.96
N ASN A 460 7.53 -10.95 28.11
CA ASN A 460 7.93 -10.22 29.32
C ASN A 460 6.95 -10.43 30.49
N GLU A 461 5.64 -10.59 30.22
CA GLU A 461 4.64 -10.92 31.25
C GLU A 461 4.82 -12.34 31.83
N ASP A 462 5.26 -13.29 31.01
CA ASP A 462 5.53 -14.68 31.45
C ASP A 462 6.84 -14.80 32.23
N ASN A 463 7.70 -13.79 32.24
CA ASN A 463 8.99 -13.77 32.97
C ASN A 463 8.98 -12.92 34.25
N GLU A 464 7.89 -12.24 34.59
CA GLU A 464 7.64 -11.58 35.87
C GLU A 464 6.81 -12.47 36.82
#